data_510392c5fd07c770bd1725fb8d0b8414
#
_entry.id   510392c5fd07c770bd1725fb8d0b8414
#
_cell.length_a   1.000
_cell.length_b   1.000
_cell.length_c   1.000
_cell.angle_alpha   90.00
_cell.angle_beta   90.00
_cell.angle_gamma   90.00
#
_symmetry.space_group_name_H-M   'P 1'
#
loop_
_entity.id
_entity.type
_entity.pdbx_description
1 polymer ?
#
loop_
_entity_poly.entity_id
_entity_poly.type
_entity_poly.pdbx_seq_one_letter_code
_entity_poly.pdbx_strand_id
1 'polypeptide(L)'
;ADSNGQKHWFATESYTLDYSLFTKTGQAVKGTLAGSHWDAIAYQAKIAESKTQLARLLQPLKTIERGKYRTYLAPAATADLLGMLSWGAISEAALQQGRSCFGALQRGEQSLSPKLTISENFQRGLVPRFNELGEIAPANLTLIDRGRLANTLINSRTAKEYQKPANG
;
A
#
# COMPACT_ATOMS: atom_id res chain seq x y z
N ALA A 1 -16.51 13.21 17.76
CA ALA A 1 -17.62 12.82 18.63
C ALA A 1 -18.88 12.64 17.79
N ASP A 2 -19.66 11.63 18.08
CA ASP A 2 -20.92 11.33 17.40
C ASP A 2 -22.11 11.26 18.37
N SER A 3 -23.33 11.03 17.85
CA SER A 3 -24.56 10.91 18.64
C SER A 3 -24.59 9.64 19.55
N ASN A 4 -23.71 8.67 19.31
CA ASN A 4 -23.57 7.46 20.13
C ASN A 4 -22.60 7.65 21.30
N GLY A 5 -22.12 8.90 21.52
CA GLY A 5 -21.20 9.24 22.60
C GLY A 5 -19.75 8.87 22.35
N GLN A 6 -19.38 8.45 21.14
CA GLN A 6 -18.01 8.14 20.79
C GLN A 6 -17.20 9.44 20.65
N LYS A 7 -15.98 9.43 21.19
CA LYS A 7 -15.05 10.55 21.15
C LYS A 7 -13.68 10.01 20.80
N HIS A 8 -13.27 10.23 19.56
CA HIS A 8 -11.95 9.85 19.07
C HIS A 8 -11.20 11.09 18.65
N TRP A 9 -9.90 11.08 18.88
CA TRP A 9 -8.99 12.12 18.46
C TRP A 9 -7.68 11.52 17.98
N PHE A 10 -7.15 12.06 16.91
CA PHE A 10 -5.87 11.66 16.34
C PHE A 10 -5.17 12.89 15.80
N ALA A 11 -3.87 13.00 16.06
CA ALA A 11 -3.02 14.01 15.46
C ALA A 11 -1.71 13.36 15.01
N THR A 12 -1.24 13.76 13.87
CA THR A 12 0.08 13.39 13.34
C THR A 12 0.62 14.52 12.49
N GLU A 13 1.93 14.61 12.41
CA GLU A 13 2.62 15.50 11.50
C GLU A 13 3.35 14.67 10.47
N SER A 14 3.18 15.01 9.22
CA SER A 14 3.88 14.35 8.12
C SER A 14 4.11 15.33 6.97
N TYR A 15 5.15 15.08 6.21
CA TYR A 15 5.40 15.79 4.96
C TYR A 15 5.59 14.79 3.83
N THR A 16 5.29 15.24 2.62
CA THR A 16 5.63 14.56 1.37
C THR A 16 6.26 15.58 0.44
N LEU A 17 7.44 15.26 -0.06
CA LEU A 17 8.15 16.04 -1.08
C LEU A 17 8.25 15.20 -2.35
N ASP A 18 7.49 15.59 -3.37
CA ASP A 18 7.60 15.03 -4.70
C ASP A 18 8.43 15.95 -5.59
N TYR A 19 9.34 15.37 -6.37
CA TYR A 19 10.16 16.12 -7.31
C TYR A 19 10.39 15.34 -8.60
N SER A 20 10.77 16.07 -9.64
CA SER A 20 11.17 15.50 -10.93
C SER A 20 12.43 16.17 -11.42
N LEU A 21 13.39 15.37 -11.86
CA LEU A 21 14.62 15.83 -12.52
C LEU A 21 14.53 15.50 -14.01
N PHE A 22 14.78 16.48 -14.85
CA PHE A 22 14.69 16.35 -16.29
C PHE A 22 16.04 16.50 -16.98
N THR A 23 16.23 15.77 -18.06
CA THR A 23 17.30 16.04 -19.04
C THR A 23 16.85 17.12 -20.02
N LYS A 24 17.79 17.69 -20.75
CA LYS A 24 17.48 18.62 -21.88
C LYS A 24 16.69 17.94 -23.01
N THR A 25 16.74 16.63 -23.08
CA THR A 25 16.07 15.79 -24.09
C THR A 25 14.73 15.21 -23.63
N GLY A 26 14.26 15.61 -22.44
CA GLY A 26 12.91 15.30 -21.95
C GLY A 26 12.77 14.03 -21.11
N GLN A 27 13.85 13.25 -20.92
CA GLN A 27 13.79 12.13 -19.98
C GLN A 27 13.70 12.66 -18.55
N ALA A 28 12.99 11.93 -17.69
CA ALA A 28 12.76 12.35 -16.32
C ALA A 28 12.93 11.20 -15.32
N VAL A 29 13.40 11.55 -14.12
CA VAL A 29 13.36 10.71 -12.94
C VAL A 29 12.50 11.43 -11.92
N LYS A 30 11.49 10.73 -11.38
CA LYS A 30 10.68 11.19 -10.26
C LYS A 30 11.20 10.60 -8.96
N GLY A 31 11.11 11.35 -7.89
CA GLY A 31 11.41 10.88 -6.55
C GLY A 31 10.43 11.44 -5.54
N THR A 32 10.15 10.66 -4.52
CA THR A 32 9.34 11.04 -3.37
C THR A 32 10.16 10.86 -2.11
N LEU A 33 10.11 11.83 -1.22
CA LEU A 33 10.59 11.75 0.15
C LEU A 33 9.43 12.09 1.08
N ALA A 34 9.17 11.23 2.06
CA ALA A 34 8.10 11.44 3.02
C ALA A 34 8.55 11.05 4.43
N GLY A 35 7.98 11.68 5.43
CA GLY A 35 8.30 11.39 6.83
C GLY A 35 7.58 12.31 7.80
N SER A 36 7.84 12.13 9.08
CA SER A 36 7.38 13.00 10.17
C SER A 36 8.43 14.04 10.59
N HIS A 37 9.69 13.82 10.24
CA HIS A 37 10.80 14.72 10.53
C HIS A 37 11.68 14.86 9.30
N TRP A 38 12.12 16.08 9.05
CA TRP A 38 13.01 16.37 7.93
C TRP A 38 14.40 15.77 8.16
N ASP A 39 14.84 14.95 7.20
CA ASP A 39 16.19 14.38 7.17
C ASP A 39 16.95 14.90 5.94
N ALA A 40 17.84 15.87 6.18
CA ALA A 40 18.63 16.49 5.12
C ALA A 40 19.62 15.50 4.47
N ILE A 41 20.11 14.52 5.22
CA ILE A 41 21.05 13.51 4.71
C ILE A 41 20.31 12.56 3.77
N ALA A 42 19.15 12.06 4.19
CA ALA A 42 18.29 11.21 3.34
C ALA A 42 17.85 11.96 2.07
N TYR A 43 17.52 13.25 2.18
CA TYR A 43 17.18 14.08 1.02
C TYR A 43 18.36 14.18 0.03
N GLN A 44 19.56 14.52 0.50
CA GLN A 44 20.74 14.63 -0.36
C GLN A 44 21.09 13.29 -1.02
N ALA A 45 21.02 12.19 -0.27
CA ALA A 45 21.26 10.85 -0.80
C ALA A 45 20.24 10.51 -1.91
N LYS A 46 18.97 10.83 -1.69
CA LYS A 46 17.89 10.59 -2.67
C LYS A 46 18.08 11.40 -3.96
N ILE A 47 18.48 12.66 -3.84
CA ILE A 47 18.80 13.52 -5.00
C ILE A 47 20.02 12.98 -5.76
N ALA A 48 21.06 12.54 -5.06
CA ALA A 48 22.25 11.96 -5.68
C ALA A 48 21.93 10.66 -6.45
N GLU A 49 21.11 9.78 -5.85
CA GLU A 49 20.59 8.58 -6.52
C GLU A 49 19.82 8.94 -7.80
N SER A 50 18.90 9.90 -7.70
CA SER A 50 18.09 10.35 -8.83
C SER A 50 18.93 10.95 -9.97
N LYS A 51 19.98 11.71 -9.64
CA LYS A 51 20.94 12.20 -10.65
C LYS A 51 21.66 11.05 -11.36
N THR A 52 22.06 10.01 -10.60
CA THR A 52 22.69 8.81 -11.17
C THR A 52 21.74 8.06 -12.09
N GLN A 53 20.47 7.93 -11.70
CA GLN A 53 19.42 7.31 -12.54
C GLN A 53 19.20 8.15 -13.81
N LEU A 54 19.13 9.47 -13.69
CA LEU A 54 18.95 10.38 -14.83
C LEU A 54 20.10 10.26 -15.85
N ALA A 55 21.34 10.14 -15.36
CA ALA A 55 22.50 9.93 -16.22
C ALA A 55 22.43 8.59 -16.97
N ARG A 56 21.86 7.55 -16.36
CA ARG A 56 21.63 6.27 -17.05
C ARG A 56 20.58 6.36 -18.15
N LEU A 57 19.55 7.20 -17.99
CA LEU A 57 18.53 7.42 -19.03
C LEU A 57 19.07 8.10 -20.29
N LEU A 58 20.24 8.73 -20.21
CA LEU A 58 20.93 9.29 -21.38
C LEU A 58 21.68 8.25 -22.20
N GLN A 59 21.83 7.03 -21.69
CA GLN A 59 22.49 5.94 -22.45
C GLN A 59 21.55 5.43 -23.55
N PRO A 60 22.08 4.82 -24.62
CA PRO A 60 21.29 4.23 -25.68
C PRO A 60 20.27 3.22 -25.11
N LEU A 61 19.06 3.29 -25.64
CA LEU A 61 17.98 2.37 -25.25
C LEU A 61 18.35 0.93 -25.59
N LYS A 62 18.14 0.03 -24.64
CA LYS A 62 18.27 -1.40 -24.83
C LYS A 62 16.89 -2.04 -24.91
N THR A 63 16.59 -2.69 -26.02
CA THR A 63 15.37 -3.46 -26.18
C THR A 63 15.48 -4.75 -25.38
N ILE A 64 14.46 -5.06 -24.58
CA ILE A 64 14.35 -6.32 -23.84
C ILE A 64 13.38 -7.22 -24.60
N GLU A 65 13.81 -8.42 -24.89
CA GLU A 65 13.00 -9.44 -25.53
C GLU A 65 11.84 -9.90 -24.62
N ARG A 66 10.79 -10.47 -25.23
CA ARG A 66 9.68 -11.03 -24.47
C ARG A 66 10.15 -12.24 -23.65
N GLY A 67 9.95 -12.24 -22.34
CA GLY A 67 10.45 -13.33 -21.50
C GLY A 67 10.10 -13.17 -20.01
N LYS A 68 10.57 -14.14 -19.22
CA LYS A 68 10.49 -14.10 -17.76
C LYS A 68 11.81 -13.56 -17.22
N TYR A 69 11.74 -12.52 -16.41
CA TYR A 69 12.90 -11.86 -15.86
C TYR A 69 12.82 -11.82 -14.33
N ARG A 70 13.95 -12.03 -13.68
CA ARG A 70 14.07 -11.71 -12.27
C ARG A 70 14.10 -10.20 -12.11
N THR A 71 13.10 -9.67 -11.40
CA THR A 71 12.90 -8.24 -11.25
C THR A 71 13.04 -7.82 -9.79
N TYR A 72 13.77 -6.74 -9.56
CA TYR A 72 13.76 -6.04 -8.28
C TYR A 72 12.78 -4.88 -8.36
N LEU A 73 11.78 -4.87 -7.48
CA LEU A 73 10.87 -3.74 -7.31
C LEU A 73 11.40 -2.86 -6.18
N ALA A 74 11.74 -1.62 -6.51
CA ALA A 74 12.11 -0.63 -5.51
C ALA A 74 10.92 -0.34 -4.56
N PRO A 75 11.15 0.19 -3.34
CA PRO A 75 10.08 0.43 -2.36
C PRO A 75 8.87 1.20 -2.91
N ALA A 76 9.09 2.25 -3.70
CA ALA A 76 8.01 3.01 -4.33
C ALA A 76 7.18 2.16 -5.30
N ALA A 77 7.83 1.38 -6.18
CA ALA A 77 7.14 0.48 -7.11
C ALA A 77 6.38 -0.63 -6.38
N THR A 78 6.94 -1.12 -5.25
CA THR A 78 6.24 -2.09 -4.39
C THR A 78 5.00 -1.46 -3.74
N ALA A 79 5.10 -0.21 -3.26
CA ALA A 79 3.98 0.52 -2.69
C ALA A 79 2.86 0.74 -3.72
N ASP A 80 3.19 1.12 -4.95
CA ASP A 80 2.23 1.29 -6.04
C ASP A 80 1.51 -0.04 -6.36
N LEU A 81 2.26 -1.14 -6.43
CA LEU A 81 1.70 -2.47 -6.66
C LEU A 81 0.73 -2.88 -5.53
N LEU A 82 1.13 -2.68 -4.27
CA LEU A 82 0.27 -2.96 -3.12
C LEU A 82 -0.93 -2.00 -3.04
N GLY A 83 -0.75 -0.74 -3.46
CA GLY A 83 -1.83 0.25 -3.56
C GLY A 83 -2.98 -0.20 -4.46
N MET A 84 -2.71 -0.99 -5.50
CA MET A 84 -3.77 -1.56 -6.35
C MET A 84 -4.71 -2.51 -5.57
N LEU A 85 -4.25 -3.12 -4.48
CA LEU A 85 -5.07 -3.99 -3.65
C LEU A 85 -6.13 -3.22 -2.86
N SER A 86 -5.93 -1.91 -2.64
CA SER A 86 -6.90 -1.03 -1.97
C SER A 86 -8.21 -0.85 -2.76
N TRP A 87 -8.22 -1.18 -4.05
CA TRP A 87 -9.39 -1.11 -4.92
C TRP A 87 -10.42 -2.23 -4.67
N GLY A 88 -10.46 -2.76 -3.47
CA GLY A 88 -11.42 -3.73 -3.01
C GLY A 88 -10.95 -5.19 -3.07
N ALA A 89 -9.68 -5.46 -3.41
CA ALA A 89 -9.18 -6.83 -3.51
C ALA A 89 -9.38 -7.62 -2.21
N ILE A 90 -9.17 -6.98 -1.06
CA ILE A 90 -9.24 -7.61 0.27
C ILE A 90 -10.56 -7.25 0.99
N SER A 91 -11.49 -6.60 0.32
CA SER A 91 -12.83 -6.30 0.85
C SER A 91 -13.68 -7.56 0.89
N GLU A 92 -14.28 -7.88 2.06
CA GLU A 92 -15.22 -8.99 2.20
C GLU A 92 -16.40 -8.85 1.23
N ALA A 93 -16.98 -7.65 1.12
CA ALA A 93 -18.08 -7.40 0.19
C ALA A 93 -17.69 -7.70 -1.26
N ALA A 94 -16.50 -7.28 -1.70
CA ALA A 94 -16.03 -7.56 -3.05
C ALA A 94 -15.79 -9.06 -3.29
N LEU A 95 -15.31 -9.78 -2.29
CA LEU A 95 -15.15 -11.25 -2.35
C LEU A 95 -16.50 -11.96 -2.47
N GLN A 96 -17.46 -11.62 -1.62
CA GLN A 96 -18.81 -12.20 -1.65
C GLN A 96 -19.55 -11.93 -2.97
N GLN A 97 -19.31 -10.78 -3.56
CA GLN A 97 -19.90 -10.37 -4.85
C GLN A 97 -19.11 -10.86 -6.06
N GLY A 98 -18.05 -11.65 -5.89
CA GLY A 98 -17.23 -12.17 -6.97
C GLY A 98 -16.42 -11.12 -7.75
N ARG A 99 -16.23 -9.91 -7.19
CA ARG A 99 -15.51 -8.79 -7.81
C ARG A 99 -14.05 -8.68 -7.39
N SER A 100 -13.64 -9.43 -6.38
CA SER A 100 -12.25 -9.43 -5.90
C SER A 100 -11.34 -10.30 -6.78
N CYS A 101 -10.14 -9.81 -7.08
CA CYS A 101 -9.09 -10.61 -7.71
C CYS A 101 -8.59 -11.75 -6.81
N PHE A 102 -8.92 -11.76 -5.51
CA PHE A 102 -8.53 -12.79 -4.56
C PHE A 102 -9.56 -13.92 -4.40
N GLY A 103 -10.56 -14.01 -5.26
CA GLY A 103 -11.54 -15.09 -5.21
C GLY A 103 -10.91 -16.49 -5.26
N ALA A 104 -9.96 -16.73 -6.17
CA ALA A 104 -9.24 -17.99 -6.24
C ALA A 104 -8.34 -18.26 -5.02
N LEU A 105 -7.76 -17.20 -4.44
CA LEU A 105 -6.99 -17.29 -3.21
C LEU A 105 -7.87 -17.65 -2.01
N GLN A 106 -9.08 -17.06 -1.94
CA GLN A 106 -10.08 -17.35 -0.89
C GLN A 106 -10.53 -18.82 -0.94
N ARG A 107 -10.77 -19.37 -2.12
CA ARG A 107 -11.16 -20.78 -2.29
C ARG A 107 -10.00 -21.76 -2.16
N GLY A 108 -8.77 -21.27 -1.96
CA GLY A 108 -7.57 -22.11 -1.84
C GLY A 108 -7.11 -22.73 -3.15
N GLU A 109 -7.65 -22.32 -4.29
CA GLU A 109 -7.27 -22.77 -5.64
C GLU A 109 -5.90 -22.24 -6.06
N GLN A 110 -5.50 -21.10 -5.49
CA GLN A 110 -4.22 -20.45 -5.73
C GLN A 110 -3.58 -20.03 -4.41
N SER A 111 -2.29 -19.80 -4.44
CA SER A 111 -1.53 -19.19 -3.35
C SER A 111 -0.53 -18.20 -3.91
N LEU A 112 -0.25 -17.15 -3.15
CA LEU A 112 0.86 -16.24 -3.42
C LEU A 112 2.17 -16.85 -2.86
N SER A 113 3.27 -16.12 -3.06
CA SER A 113 4.55 -16.55 -2.49
C SER A 113 4.44 -16.77 -0.97
N PRO A 114 4.95 -17.88 -0.39
CA PRO A 114 4.97 -18.08 1.06
C PRO A 114 5.85 -17.06 1.81
N LYS A 115 6.64 -16.28 1.08
CA LYS A 115 7.42 -15.15 1.62
C LYS A 115 6.61 -13.87 1.77
N LEU A 116 5.37 -13.83 1.26
CA LEU A 116 4.53 -12.64 1.31
C LEU A 116 3.58 -12.71 2.51
N THR A 117 3.70 -11.74 3.40
CA THR A 117 2.73 -11.46 4.47
C THR A 117 2.36 -9.98 4.37
N ILE A 118 1.06 -9.67 4.40
CA ILE A 118 0.52 -8.32 4.34
C ILE A 118 -0.37 -8.13 5.57
N SER A 119 -0.13 -7.04 6.30
CA SER A 119 -0.93 -6.68 7.49
C SER A 119 -1.24 -5.19 7.48
N GLU A 120 -2.43 -4.82 7.94
CA GLU A 120 -2.71 -3.48 8.42
C GLU A 120 -2.11 -3.32 9.82
N ASN A 121 -1.35 -2.26 10.03
CA ASN A 121 -0.65 -2.05 11.30
C ASN A 121 -0.81 -0.61 11.79
N PHE A 122 -1.83 -0.38 12.59
CA PHE A 122 -2.14 0.91 13.21
C PHE A 122 -1.22 1.23 14.41
N GLN A 123 -0.46 0.27 14.93
CA GLN A 123 0.51 0.51 16.01
C GLN A 123 1.63 1.46 15.60
N ARG A 124 1.85 1.62 14.28
CA ARG A 124 2.83 2.58 13.76
C ARG A 124 2.42 4.05 13.97
N GLY A 125 1.15 4.31 14.30
CA GLY A 125 0.66 5.66 14.61
C GLY A 125 0.65 6.63 13.42
N LEU A 126 0.71 6.14 12.19
CA LEU A 126 0.77 6.99 10.99
C LEU A 126 -0.61 7.42 10.50
N VAL A 127 -1.66 6.67 10.88
CA VAL A 127 -3.05 6.90 10.52
C VAL A 127 -3.95 6.65 11.73
N PRO A 128 -5.16 7.27 11.80
CA PRO A 128 -6.08 7.00 12.88
C PRO A 128 -6.54 5.55 12.87
N ARG A 129 -6.73 4.98 14.05
CA ARG A 129 -7.26 3.63 14.23
C ARG A 129 -8.78 3.59 14.23
N PHE A 130 -9.42 4.63 13.79
CA PHE A 130 -10.88 4.74 13.69
C PHE A 130 -11.27 5.40 12.37
N ASN A 131 -12.43 5.02 11.84
CA ASN A 131 -12.99 5.57 10.61
C ASN A 131 -13.99 6.72 10.91
N GLU A 132 -14.64 7.24 9.87
CA GLU A 132 -15.63 8.31 9.98
C GLU A 132 -16.90 7.91 10.77
N LEU A 133 -17.16 6.64 10.94
CA LEU A 133 -18.28 6.11 11.75
C LEU A 133 -17.88 5.88 13.21
N GLY A 134 -16.62 6.18 13.58
CA GLY A 134 -16.09 5.95 14.92
C GLY A 134 -15.76 4.48 15.22
N GLU A 135 -15.78 3.60 14.23
CA GLU A 135 -15.42 2.19 14.39
C GLU A 135 -13.90 2.07 14.58
N ILE A 136 -13.52 1.28 15.56
CA ILE A 136 -12.10 1.10 15.94
C ILE A 136 -11.58 -0.19 15.30
N ALA A 137 -10.59 -0.05 14.44
CA ALA A 137 -9.89 -1.18 13.83
C ALA A 137 -9.00 -1.92 14.87
N PRO A 138 -8.69 -3.21 14.67
CA PRO A 138 -7.65 -3.92 15.42
C PRO A 138 -6.31 -3.20 15.32
N ALA A 139 -5.48 -3.29 16.36
CA ALA A 139 -4.15 -2.68 16.34
C ALA A 139 -3.26 -3.24 15.23
N ASN A 140 -3.46 -4.51 14.90
CA ASN A 140 -2.83 -5.22 13.78
C ASN A 140 -3.82 -6.24 13.21
N LEU A 141 -3.96 -6.29 11.89
CA LEU A 141 -4.79 -7.24 11.18
C LEU A 141 -3.99 -7.85 10.03
N THR A 142 -3.63 -9.12 10.16
CA THR A 142 -2.96 -9.84 9.07
C THR A 142 -3.99 -10.20 8.00
N LEU A 143 -3.82 -9.67 6.80
CA LEU A 143 -4.71 -9.86 5.64
C LEU A 143 -4.25 -11.06 4.82
N ILE A 144 -2.96 -11.14 4.54
CA ILE A 144 -2.33 -12.28 3.88
C ILE A 144 -1.24 -12.82 4.80
N ASP A 145 -1.30 -14.10 5.13
CA ASP A 145 -0.27 -14.79 5.89
C ASP A 145 0.41 -15.85 5.00
N ARG A 146 1.71 -15.68 4.80
CA ARG A 146 2.55 -16.60 4.02
C ARG A 146 1.89 -17.03 2.72
N GLY A 147 1.37 -16.04 1.98
CA GLY A 147 0.75 -16.24 0.66
C GLY A 147 -0.69 -16.74 0.67
N ARG A 148 -1.34 -16.85 1.81
CA ARG A 148 -2.75 -17.26 1.96
C ARG A 148 -3.59 -16.12 2.52
N LEU A 149 -4.83 -16.00 2.06
CA LEU A 149 -5.78 -15.05 2.61
C LEU A 149 -6.14 -15.47 4.05
N ALA A 150 -5.79 -14.63 5.02
CA ALA A 150 -6.04 -14.87 6.43
C ALA A 150 -7.28 -14.13 6.92
N ASN A 151 -7.42 -12.87 6.54
CA ASN A 151 -8.56 -12.02 6.89
C ASN A 151 -8.94 -11.12 5.73
N THR A 152 -10.15 -10.59 5.80
CA THR A 152 -10.71 -9.60 4.89
C THR A 152 -11.09 -8.33 5.64
N LEU A 153 -11.23 -7.22 4.94
CA LEU A 153 -11.70 -5.96 5.53
C LEU A 153 -13.23 -5.95 5.57
N ILE A 154 -13.79 -5.75 6.76
CA ILE A 154 -15.23 -5.86 7.05
C ILE A 154 -15.67 -4.63 7.84
N ASN A 155 -16.32 -3.66 7.18
CA ASN A 155 -16.96 -2.54 7.86
C ASN A 155 -18.33 -2.94 8.42
N SER A 156 -18.96 -2.08 9.23
CA SER A 156 -20.26 -2.34 9.86
C SER A 156 -21.37 -2.70 8.87
N ARG A 157 -21.39 -2.10 7.68
CA ARG A 157 -22.38 -2.41 6.65
C ARG A 157 -22.19 -3.85 6.14
N THR A 158 -20.98 -4.19 5.77
CA THR A 158 -20.60 -5.54 5.30
C THR A 158 -20.82 -6.59 6.38
N ALA A 159 -20.51 -6.25 7.65
CA ALA A 159 -20.74 -7.10 8.80
C ALA A 159 -22.24 -7.48 8.95
N LYS A 160 -23.13 -6.50 8.82
CA LYS A 160 -24.59 -6.73 8.86
C LYS A 160 -25.08 -7.53 7.66
N GLU A 161 -24.60 -7.19 6.45
CA GLU A 161 -25.02 -7.82 5.19
C GLU A 161 -24.65 -9.31 5.12
N TYR A 162 -23.44 -9.65 5.58
CA TYR A 162 -22.91 -11.02 5.49
C TYR A 162 -22.80 -11.75 6.84
N GLN A 163 -23.37 -11.19 7.90
CA GLN A 163 -23.40 -11.76 9.27
C GLN A 163 -22.00 -12.14 9.79
N LYS A 164 -21.05 -11.24 9.60
CA LYS A 164 -19.66 -11.39 10.04
C LYS A 164 -19.29 -10.30 11.05
N PRO A 165 -18.32 -10.53 11.94
CA PRO A 165 -17.84 -9.47 12.83
C PRO A 165 -17.12 -8.39 12.03
N ALA A 166 -17.43 -7.12 12.31
CA ALA A 166 -16.68 -5.99 11.75
C ALA A 166 -15.25 -5.96 12.30
N ASN A 167 -14.32 -5.49 11.50
CA ASN A 167 -12.91 -5.33 11.87
C ASN A 167 -12.32 -3.97 11.44
N GLY A 168 -13.17 -2.96 11.26
CA GLY A 168 -12.79 -1.59 10.95
C GLY A 168 -13.29 -1.05 9.65
#